data_061c1a73be05eacc4be618d1d8a23299
#
_entry.id   061c1a73be05eacc4be618d1d8a23299
#
_cell.length_a   1.000
_cell.length_b   1.000
_cell.length_c   1.000
_cell.angle_alpha   90.00
_cell.angle_beta   90.00
_cell.angle_gamma   90.00
#
_symmetry.space_group_name_H-M   'P 1'
#
loop_
_entity.id
_entity.type
_entity.pdbx_description
1 polymer ?
#
loop_
_entity_poly.entity_id
_entity_poly.type
_entity_poly.pdbx_seq_one_letter_code
_entity_poly.pdbx_strand_id
1 'polypeptide(L)'
;MVELNEVQKFCDQRVCLDKITDFPGAWNGLQVENNGEVTKLGASVDAGLVPFRLAIEKKIDLLICHHGLFWTPPTPLTGSNFEKVKLCMDSNLAVYGSHLPLDCHPEIGNNAILANKLGLES
;
A
#
# COMPACT_ATOMS: atom_id res chain seq x y z
N MET A 1 -1.09 -5.58 -19.07
CA MET A 1 -2.03 -4.59 -18.54
C MET A 1 -3.19 -5.34 -17.89
N VAL A 2 -3.51 -5.02 -16.68
CA VAL A 2 -4.56 -5.65 -15.87
C VAL A 2 -5.41 -4.51 -15.27
N GLU A 3 -6.69 -4.77 -15.08
CA GLU A 3 -7.58 -3.81 -14.42
C GLU A 3 -7.18 -3.60 -12.96
N LEU A 4 -7.13 -2.36 -12.50
CA LEU A 4 -6.80 -2.00 -11.11
C LEU A 4 -7.70 -2.73 -10.11
N ASN A 5 -8.98 -2.84 -10.42
CA ASN A 5 -9.97 -3.54 -9.61
C ASN A 5 -9.66 -5.06 -9.46
N GLU A 6 -9.11 -5.71 -10.48
CA GLU A 6 -8.69 -7.11 -10.38
C GLU A 6 -7.46 -7.26 -9.46
N VAL A 7 -6.49 -6.35 -9.60
CA VAL A 7 -5.31 -6.33 -8.73
C VAL A 7 -5.71 -6.03 -7.29
N GLN A 8 -6.60 -5.07 -7.07
CA GLN A 8 -7.15 -4.78 -5.74
C GLN A 8 -7.77 -6.00 -5.11
N LYS A 9 -8.70 -6.67 -5.80
CA LYS A 9 -9.37 -7.88 -5.30
C LYS A 9 -8.38 -8.99 -4.95
N PHE A 10 -7.36 -9.18 -5.78
CA PHE A 10 -6.30 -10.15 -5.50
C PHE A 10 -5.55 -9.80 -4.21
N CYS A 11 -5.16 -8.54 -4.03
CA CYS A 11 -4.47 -8.07 -2.83
C CYS A 11 -5.35 -8.24 -1.58
N ASP A 12 -6.61 -7.80 -1.64
CA ASP A 12 -7.56 -7.90 -0.52
C ASP A 12 -7.74 -9.34 -0.06
N GLN A 13 -7.87 -10.27 -1.00
CA GLN A 13 -7.98 -11.70 -0.71
C GLN A 13 -6.67 -12.27 -0.16
N ARG A 14 -5.54 -11.89 -0.75
CA ARG A 14 -4.22 -12.44 -0.37
C ARG A 14 -3.83 -12.06 1.05
N VAL A 15 -4.15 -10.84 1.48
CA VAL A 15 -3.86 -10.36 2.85
C VAL A 15 -5.01 -10.62 3.84
N CYS A 16 -6.10 -11.25 3.40
CA CYS A 16 -7.29 -11.49 4.23
C CYS A 16 -7.80 -10.21 4.90
N LEU A 17 -7.93 -9.15 4.12
CA LEU A 17 -8.14 -7.78 4.57
C LEU A 17 -9.35 -7.64 5.51
N ASP A 18 -10.43 -8.36 5.24
CA ASP A 18 -11.67 -8.35 6.01
C ASP A 18 -11.61 -9.14 7.33
N LYS A 19 -10.57 -9.94 7.55
CA LYS A 19 -10.41 -10.79 8.74
C LYS A 19 -9.55 -10.17 9.84
N ILE A 20 -8.78 -9.15 9.51
CA ILE A 20 -7.83 -8.53 10.44
C ILE A 20 -8.32 -7.14 10.83
N THR A 21 -8.56 -6.95 12.13
CA THR A 21 -8.87 -5.64 12.68
C THR A 21 -7.57 -4.89 12.94
N ASP A 22 -7.44 -3.71 12.34
CA ASP A 22 -6.29 -2.82 12.52
C ASP A 22 -6.59 -1.73 13.57
N PHE A 23 -5.62 -0.85 13.82
CA PHE A 23 -5.80 0.32 14.66
C PHE A 23 -6.92 1.22 14.12
N PRO A 24 -7.67 1.89 15.01
CA PRO A 24 -8.68 2.84 14.58
C PRO A 24 -8.11 3.88 13.61
N GLY A 25 -8.73 4.00 12.42
CA GLY A 25 -8.33 4.94 11.39
C GLY A 25 -7.20 4.48 10.47
N ALA A 26 -6.58 3.34 10.71
CA ALA A 26 -5.73 2.71 9.72
C ALA A 26 -6.61 2.22 8.56
N TRP A 27 -6.35 2.73 7.35
CA TRP A 27 -7.11 2.35 6.18
C TRP A 27 -6.33 1.32 5.35
N ASN A 28 -6.77 0.07 5.39
CA ASN A 28 -6.20 -0.99 4.56
C ASN A 28 -7.00 -1.12 3.27
N GLY A 29 -6.33 -1.45 2.16
CA GLY A 29 -6.92 -1.56 0.84
C GLY A 29 -6.49 -0.43 -0.10
N LEU A 30 -7.24 -0.24 -1.18
CA LEU A 30 -6.96 0.82 -2.16
C LEU A 30 -7.23 2.18 -1.53
N GLN A 31 -6.24 3.07 -1.56
CA GLN A 31 -6.28 4.39 -0.94
C GLN A 31 -6.35 5.52 -1.95
N VAL A 32 -5.70 5.36 -3.08
CA VAL A 32 -5.73 6.30 -4.21
C VAL A 32 -5.91 5.49 -5.49
N GLU A 33 -6.90 5.84 -6.28
CA GLU A 33 -7.13 5.25 -7.59
C GLU A 33 -6.26 5.92 -8.65
N ASN A 34 -6.05 5.20 -9.77
CA ASN A 34 -5.53 5.76 -11.01
C ASN A 34 -6.59 5.67 -12.12
N ASN A 35 -6.20 5.70 -13.39
CA ASN A 35 -7.13 5.56 -14.54
C ASN A 35 -7.75 4.15 -14.68
N GLY A 36 -7.49 3.25 -13.76
CA GLY A 36 -8.04 1.88 -13.76
C GLY A 36 -7.13 0.81 -14.36
N GLU A 37 -5.94 1.18 -14.84
CA GLU A 37 -5.02 0.26 -15.51
C GLU A 37 -3.71 0.09 -14.71
N VAL A 38 -3.22 -1.14 -14.64
CA VAL A 38 -1.96 -1.48 -13.98
C VAL A 38 -1.11 -2.34 -14.91
N THR A 39 0.08 -1.85 -15.20
CA THR A 39 1.10 -2.56 -15.98
C THR A 39 2.30 -2.91 -15.11
N LYS A 40 2.61 -2.03 -14.14
CA LYS A 40 3.79 -2.16 -13.31
C LYS A 40 3.49 -1.89 -11.85
N LEU A 41 3.85 -2.85 -11.00
CA LEU A 41 3.72 -2.77 -9.54
C LEU A 41 5.03 -2.32 -8.89
N GLY A 42 4.91 -1.61 -7.79
CA GLY A 42 6.00 -1.30 -6.87
C GLY A 42 5.59 -1.57 -5.43
N ALA A 43 6.58 -1.65 -4.56
CA ALA A 43 6.36 -1.78 -3.13
C ALA A 43 7.28 -0.83 -2.36
N SER A 44 6.77 -0.32 -1.24
CA SER A 44 7.54 0.49 -0.29
C SER A 44 7.03 0.25 1.12
N VAL A 45 7.85 0.60 2.11
CA VAL A 45 7.39 0.58 3.51
C VAL A 45 6.41 1.72 3.74
N ASP A 46 6.80 2.93 3.39
CA ASP A 46 6.02 4.15 3.65
C ASP A 46 5.40 4.74 2.39
N ALA A 47 4.20 5.29 2.54
CA ALA A 47 3.56 6.16 1.56
C ALA A 47 4.07 7.60 1.76
N GLY A 48 5.25 7.89 1.22
CA GLY A 48 5.95 9.15 1.40
C GLY A 48 6.38 9.80 0.10
N LEU A 49 6.87 11.04 0.18
CA LEU A 49 7.31 11.81 -1.00
C LEU A 49 8.44 11.11 -1.76
N VAL A 50 9.43 10.56 -1.06
CA VAL A 50 10.56 9.87 -1.70
C VAL A 50 10.12 8.60 -2.42
N PRO A 51 9.41 7.66 -1.78
CA PRO A 51 8.84 6.50 -2.49
C PRO A 51 7.96 6.87 -3.69
N PHE A 52 7.14 7.91 -3.59
CA PHE A 52 6.28 8.34 -4.69
C PHE A 52 7.08 8.86 -5.88
N ARG A 53 8.09 9.71 -5.64
CA ARG A 53 8.97 10.21 -6.71
C ARG A 53 9.72 9.07 -7.39
N LEU A 54 10.23 8.10 -6.62
CA LEU A 54 10.90 6.92 -7.17
C LEU A 54 9.92 6.02 -7.98
N ALA A 55 8.69 5.87 -7.50
CA ALA A 55 7.66 5.12 -8.21
C ALA A 55 7.34 5.77 -9.57
N ILE A 56 7.18 7.10 -9.58
CA ILE A 56 6.91 7.87 -10.80
C ILE A 56 8.08 7.75 -11.78
N GLU A 57 9.31 7.94 -11.33
CA GLU A 57 10.53 7.79 -12.14
C GLU A 57 10.60 6.40 -12.80
N LYS A 58 10.22 5.36 -12.04
CA LYS A 58 10.21 3.98 -12.50
C LYS A 58 8.96 3.59 -13.28
N LYS A 59 8.05 4.52 -13.51
CA LYS A 59 6.76 4.29 -14.19
C LYS A 59 5.95 3.17 -13.53
N ILE A 60 5.82 3.23 -12.22
CA ILE A 60 4.95 2.37 -11.42
C ILE A 60 3.53 2.91 -11.52
N ASP A 61 2.56 2.04 -11.77
CA ASP A 61 1.14 2.39 -11.86
C ASP A 61 0.40 2.17 -10.54
N LEU A 62 0.83 1.18 -9.75
CA LEU A 62 0.31 0.88 -8.42
C LEU A 62 1.47 0.65 -7.44
N LEU A 63 1.52 1.44 -6.37
CA LEU A 63 2.45 1.30 -5.26
C LEU A 63 1.76 0.66 -4.07
N ILE A 64 2.26 -0.49 -3.63
CA ILE A 64 1.81 -1.17 -2.42
C ILE A 64 2.67 -0.71 -1.25
N CYS A 65 2.03 -0.15 -0.22
CA CYS A 65 2.70 0.38 0.97
C CYS A 65 2.28 -0.39 2.22
N HIS A 66 3.20 -0.57 3.16
CA HIS A 66 2.87 -1.08 4.49
C HIS A 66 2.24 0.00 5.36
N HIS A 67 2.89 1.16 5.46
CA HIS A 67 2.33 2.35 6.11
C HIS A 67 1.68 3.23 5.05
N GLY A 68 0.36 3.17 4.95
CA GLY A 68 -0.41 3.93 3.97
C GLY A 68 -0.53 5.42 4.27
N LEU A 69 -1.34 6.10 3.46
CA LEU A 69 -1.55 7.55 3.55
C LEU A 69 -2.52 7.96 4.67
N PHE A 70 -3.46 7.10 5.03
CA PHE A 70 -4.59 7.49 5.87
C PHE A 70 -4.55 6.81 7.24
N TRP A 71 -4.60 7.66 8.27
CA TRP A 71 -4.58 7.30 9.69
C TRP A 71 -5.56 8.17 10.48
N THR A 72 -5.80 7.87 11.75
CA THR A 72 -6.58 8.69 12.66
C THR A 72 -5.65 9.54 13.55
N PRO A 73 -5.95 10.82 13.76
CA PRO A 73 -7.04 11.61 13.17
C PRO A 73 -6.79 11.98 11.71
N PRO A 74 -7.85 12.34 10.95
CA PRO A 74 -7.67 12.83 9.59
C PRO A 74 -6.74 14.04 9.56
N THR A 75 -5.85 14.08 8.58
CA THR A 75 -4.90 15.16 8.42
C THR A 75 -5.30 16.03 7.24
N PRO A 76 -5.30 17.38 7.37
CA PRO A 76 -5.59 18.28 6.26
C PRO A 76 -4.67 18.05 5.06
N LEU A 77 -5.21 18.24 3.85
CA LEU A 77 -4.43 18.17 2.60
C LEU A 77 -3.69 19.50 2.37
N THR A 78 -2.70 19.75 3.21
CA THR A 78 -1.81 20.93 3.14
C THR A 78 -0.36 20.50 3.28
N GLY A 79 0.59 21.33 2.84
CA GLY A 79 2.02 21.02 2.94
C GLY A 79 2.38 19.69 2.29
N SER A 80 3.10 18.84 3.00
CA SER A 80 3.56 17.54 2.47
C SER A 80 2.40 16.58 2.14
N ASN A 81 1.28 16.65 2.86
CA ASN A 81 0.11 15.82 2.54
C ASN A 81 -0.53 16.24 1.22
N PHE A 82 -0.62 17.53 0.96
CA PHE A 82 -1.07 18.03 -0.35
C PHE A 82 -0.13 17.58 -1.46
N GLU A 83 1.18 17.72 -1.25
CA GLU A 83 2.19 17.32 -2.25
C GLU A 83 2.11 15.82 -2.56
N LYS A 84 1.97 14.96 -1.56
CA LYS A 84 1.82 13.51 -1.75
C LYS A 84 0.61 13.16 -2.59
N VAL A 85 -0.56 13.68 -2.24
CA VAL A 85 -1.80 13.41 -2.97
C VAL A 85 -1.73 13.97 -4.39
N LYS A 86 -1.20 15.17 -4.54
CA LYS A 86 -1.00 15.81 -5.86
C LYS A 86 -0.10 14.97 -6.76
N LEU A 87 1.03 14.47 -6.25
CA LEU A 87 1.93 13.60 -7.02
C LEU A 87 1.21 12.34 -7.53
N CYS A 88 0.41 11.69 -6.68
CA CYS A 88 -0.36 10.52 -7.09
C CYS A 88 -1.34 10.87 -8.22
N MET A 89 -2.12 11.93 -8.05
CA MET A 89 -3.14 12.35 -9.03
C MET A 89 -2.51 12.76 -10.38
N ASP A 90 -1.49 13.62 -10.36
CA ASP A 90 -0.84 14.14 -11.57
C ASP A 90 -0.09 13.05 -12.34
N SER A 91 0.39 12.01 -11.65
CA SER A 91 1.21 10.95 -12.23
C SER A 91 0.48 9.65 -12.48
N ASN A 92 -0.84 9.63 -12.28
CA ASN A 92 -1.66 8.43 -12.44
C ASN A 92 -1.15 7.25 -11.59
N LEU A 93 -0.68 7.53 -10.36
CA LEU A 93 -0.14 6.56 -9.43
C LEU A 93 -1.21 6.13 -8.43
N ALA A 94 -1.64 4.88 -8.50
CA ALA A 94 -2.49 4.27 -7.48
C ALA A 94 -1.68 3.87 -6.25
N VAL A 95 -2.31 3.91 -5.07
CA VAL A 95 -1.71 3.53 -3.79
C VAL A 95 -2.60 2.54 -3.06
N TYR A 96 -2.03 1.41 -2.67
CA TYR A 96 -2.66 0.38 -1.86
C TYR A 96 -1.91 0.24 -0.53
N GLY A 97 -2.62 0.25 0.59
CA GLY A 97 -2.06 0.09 1.93
C GLY A 97 -2.39 -1.27 2.53
N SER A 98 -1.41 -1.95 3.14
CA SER A 98 -1.62 -3.15 3.94
C SER A 98 -0.74 -3.12 5.18
N HIS A 99 -1.32 -2.73 6.31
CA HIS A 99 -0.65 -2.62 7.61
C HIS A 99 -0.73 -3.95 8.39
N LEU A 100 -1.55 -4.05 9.44
CA LEU A 100 -1.66 -5.28 10.22
C LEU A 100 -2.13 -6.51 9.41
N PRO A 101 -2.99 -6.40 8.38
CA PRO A 101 -3.29 -7.55 7.55
C PRO A 101 -2.05 -8.21 6.94
N LEU A 102 -1.04 -7.42 6.57
CA LEU A 102 0.24 -7.96 6.12
C LEU A 102 1.07 -8.52 7.28
N ASP A 103 1.20 -7.79 8.39
CA ASP A 103 1.98 -8.25 9.55
C ASP A 103 1.48 -9.57 10.13
N CYS A 104 0.17 -9.77 10.14
CA CYS A 104 -0.46 -11.00 10.63
C CYS A 104 -0.44 -12.15 9.63
N HIS A 105 0.00 -11.92 8.39
CA HIS A 105 -0.05 -12.97 7.37
C HIS A 105 1.02 -14.06 7.62
N PRO A 106 0.62 -15.36 7.71
CA PRO A 106 1.52 -16.43 8.12
C PRO A 106 2.62 -16.78 7.13
N GLU A 107 2.48 -16.39 5.85
CA GLU A 107 3.44 -16.73 4.79
C GLU A 107 4.22 -15.52 4.29
N ILE A 108 3.52 -14.44 3.96
CA ILE A 108 4.10 -13.23 3.33
C ILE A 108 4.23 -12.05 4.30
N GLY A 109 3.81 -12.23 5.55
CA GLY A 109 3.90 -11.19 6.56
C GLY A 109 5.33 -10.83 6.92
N ASN A 110 5.54 -9.58 7.30
CA ASN A 110 6.86 -9.10 7.72
C ASN A 110 7.46 -9.96 8.83
N ASN A 111 6.64 -10.32 9.82
CA ASN A 111 7.06 -11.14 10.96
C ASN A 111 7.40 -12.58 10.53
N ALA A 112 6.55 -13.19 9.70
CA ALA A 112 6.74 -14.56 9.21
C ALA A 112 8.02 -14.69 8.37
N ILE A 113 8.24 -13.76 7.44
CA ILE A 113 9.43 -13.75 6.59
C ILE A 113 10.69 -13.53 7.43
N LEU A 114 10.66 -12.62 8.42
CA LEU A 114 11.79 -12.39 9.30
C LEU A 114 12.10 -13.63 10.14
N ALA A 115 11.09 -14.24 10.76
CA ALA A 115 11.24 -15.48 11.53
C ALA A 115 11.87 -16.59 10.70
N ASN A 116 11.36 -16.83 9.50
CA ASN A 116 11.92 -17.82 8.58
C ASN A 116 13.39 -17.55 8.22
N LYS A 117 13.74 -16.28 7.96
CA LYS A 117 15.13 -15.92 7.66
C LYS A 117 16.08 -16.11 8.84
N LEU A 118 15.58 -16.02 10.07
CA LEU A 118 16.33 -16.26 11.30
C LEU A 118 16.33 -17.74 11.71
N GLY A 119 15.63 -18.62 10.98
CA GLY A 119 15.51 -20.04 11.30
C GLY A 119 14.67 -20.31 12.56
N LEU A 120 13.75 -19.42 12.89
CA LEU A 120 12.82 -19.61 14.01
C LEU A 120 11.68 -20.54 13.60
N GLU A 121 11.37 -21.49 14.47
CA GLU A 121 10.24 -22.41 14.31
C GLU A 121 9.14 -22.04 15.32
N SER A 122 7.88 -22.28 14.94
CA SER A 122 6.71 -22.06 15.80
C SER A 122 6.41 -23.28 16.67
#